data_33ddb9403f27cb5d559af1713130a1cd
#
_entry.id   33ddb9403f27cb5d559af1713130a1cd
#
_cell.length_a   1.000
_cell.length_b   1.000
_cell.length_c   1.000
_cell.angle_alpha   90.00
_cell.angle_beta   90.00
_cell.angle_gamma   90.00
#
_symmetry.space_group_name_H-M   'P 1'
#
loop_
_entity.id
_entity.type
_entity.pdbx_description
1 polymer ?
#
loop_
_entity_poly.entity_id
_entity_poly.type
_entity_poly.pdbx_seq_one_letter_code
_entity_poly.pdbx_strand_id
1 'polypeptide(L)'
;AKMPDNFIDLTVTSPPYDGLRTYNGYSFPFEEIAKELYRVTKQGGVLVWIVGDATVKGSETGTSFKQALYFMQCGFNLHDTMIYQKISYMPNKKAKRYDGLFEFMFVFSKNTPKTFNEITEERTNIEKSICKKDIMVRQKDGSFKKSERINKGTTKKMGNVWTYLNNSNSTKDKIAFEHPAIFPEQLANDHIISWSNENDLIYDPFMGSGTTAKMA
;
A
#
# COMPACT_ATOMS: atom_id res chain seq x y z
N ALA A 1 0.41 3.35 -29.04
CA ALA A 1 -0.98 3.81 -28.90
C ALA A 1 -1.16 4.34 -27.47
N LYS A 2 -1.91 5.44 -27.30
CA LYS A 2 -2.20 6.00 -25.96
C LYS A 2 -3.29 5.15 -25.31
N MET A 3 -3.11 4.82 -24.02
CA MET A 3 -4.09 4.06 -23.24
C MET A 3 -5.42 4.86 -23.15
N PRO A 4 -6.60 4.23 -23.28
CA PRO A 4 -7.89 4.92 -23.17
C PRO A 4 -8.11 5.54 -21.77
N ASP A 5 -9.02 6.53 -21.71
CA ASP A 5 -9.49 7.08 -20.44
C ASP A 5 -10.39 6.04 -19.73
N ASN A 6 -10.35 6.05 -18.38
CA ASN A 6 -11.19 5.16 -17.56
C ASN A 6 -11.09 3.68 -17.97
N PHE A 7 -9.88 3.17 -18.12
CA PHE A 7 -9.59 1.84 -18.66
C PHE A 7 -9.12 0.85 -17.57
N ILE A 8 -8.40 1.31 -16.56
CA ILE A 8 -7.75 0.51 -15.52
C ILE A 8 -8.66 0.40 -14.29
N ASP A 9 -8.84 -0.81 -13.77
CA ASP A 9 -9.58 -1.06 -12.53
C ASP A 9 -8.69 -0.88 -11.29
N LEU A 10 -7.48 -1.44 -11.33
CA LEU A 10 -6.53 -1.35 -10.23
C LEU A 10 -5.11 -1.11 -10.75
N THR A 11 -4.41 -0.16 -10.14
CA THR A 11 -2.95 -0.02 -10.28
C THR A 11 -2.30 -0.42 -8.95
N VAL A 12 -1.31 -1.33 -8.97
CA VAL A 12 -0.45 -1.65 -7.83
C VAL A 12 0.98 -1.48 -8.28
N THR A 13 1.69 -0.52 -7.68
CA THR A 13 3.03 -0.17 -8.18
C THR A 13 3.92 0.45 -7.12
N SER A 14 5.23 0.29 -7.33
CA SER A 14 6.29 0.94 -6.55
C SER A 14 7.19 1.72 -7.50
N PRO A 15 7.13 3.07 -7.50
CA PRO A 15 7.92 3.90 -8.40
C PRO A 15 9.40 3.93 -8.00
N PRO A 16 10.28 4.47 -8.84
CA PRO A 16 11.63 4.82 -8.44
C PRO A 16 11.63 5.83 -7.27
N TYR A 17 12.41 5.55 -6.19
CA TYR A 17 12.48 6.44 -5.02
C TYR A 17 13.66 7.40 -5.16
N ASP A 18 13.43 8.69 -5.23
CA ASP A 18 14.37 9.82 -5.02
C ASP A 18 15.84 9.61 -5.44
N GLY A 19 16.10 8.87 -6.49
CA GLY A 19 17.48 8.57 -6.88
C GLY A 19 18.22 7.62 -5.92
N LEU A 20 17.52 6.92 -5.02
CA LEU A 20 18.10 5.87 -4.15
C LEU A 20 18.76 4.76 -4.95
N ARG A 21 18.41 4.62 -6.22
CA ARG A 21 19.01 3.68 -7.17
C ARG A 21 19.22 4.35 -8.53
N THR A 22 20.28 3.94 -9.23
CA THR A 22 20.54 4.41 -10.58
C THR A 22 19.72 3.61 -11.58
N TYR A 23 18.76 4.24 -12.21
CA TYR A 23 17.92 3.66 -13.26
C TYR A 23 18.41 4.09 -14.65
N ASN A 24 19.69 3.84 -14.98
CA ASN A 24 20.28 4.06 -16.31
C ASN A 24 19.95 5.43 -16.96
N GLY A 25 19.97 6.52 -16.17
CA GLY A 25 19.71 7.87 -16.66
C GLY A 25 18.24 8.24 -16.88
N TYR A 26 17.31 7.42 -16.46
CA TYR A 26 15.87 7.72 -16.56
C TYR A 26 15.50 8.90 -15.65
N SER A 27 14.82 9.88 -16.22
CA SER A 27 14.11 10.92 -15.45
C SER A 27 12.74 10.36 -15.00
N PHE A 28 12.31 10.74 -13.80
CA PHE A 28 11.02 10.36 -13.25
C PHE A 28 10.06 11.57 -13.27
N PRO A 29 9.28 11.78 -14.36
CA PRO A 29 8.35 12.90 -14.49
C PRO A 29 7.06 12.59 -13.69
N PHE A 30 7.15 12.65 -12.37
CA PHE A 30 6.09 12.20 -11.48
C PHE A 30 4.73 12.88 -11.74
N GLU A 31 4.73 14.21 -11.95
CA GLU A 31 3.48 14.96 -12.12
C GLU A 31 2.71 14.56 -13.37
N GLU A 32 3.43 14.28 -14.46
CA GLU A 32 2.83 13.81 -15.72
C GLU A 32 2.26 12.41 -15.56
N ILE A 33 3.02 11.53 -14.88
CA ILE A 33 2.58 10.17 -14.57
C ILE A 33 1.35 10.17 -13.67
N ALA A 34 1.30 11.02 -12.65
CA ALA A 34 0.17 11.12 -11.74
C ALA A 34 -1.12 11.56 -12.47
N LYS A 35 -1.03 12.54 -13.37
CA LYS A 35 -2.15 12.98 -14.22
C LYS A 35 -2.64 11.86 -15.14
N GLU A 36 -1.71 11.13 -15.77
CA GLU A 36 -2.06 10.01 -16.65
C GLU A 36 -2.68 8.85 -15.87
N LEU A 37 -2.16 8.51 -14.68
CA LEU A 37 -2.77 7.51 -13.81
C LEU A 37 -4.19 7.89 -13.42
N TYR A 38 -4.45 9.16 -13.09
CA TYR A 38 -5.82 9.63 -12.82
C TYR A 38 -6.71 9.49 -14.06
N ARG A 39 -6.22 9.87 -15.25
CA ARG A 39 -6.96 9.79 -16.50
C ARG A 39 -7.37 8.36 -16.84
N VAL A 40 -6.42 7.41 -16.75
CA VAL A 40 -6.66 6.01 -17.14
C VAL A 40 -7.43 5.20 -16.09
N THR A 41 -7.42 5.60 -14.82
CA THR A 41 -8.15 4.90 -13.76
C THR A 41 -9.65 5.08 -13.95
N LYS A 42 -10.42 3.99 -13.89
CA LYS A 42 -11.89 3.98 -13.96
C LYS A 42 -12.50 4.69 -12.76
N GLN A 43 -13.76 5.14 -12.90
CA GLN A 43 -14.56 5.55 -11.75
C GLN A 43 -14.73 4.37 -10.77
N GLY A 44 -14.40 4.59 -9.50
CA GLY A 44 -14.35 3.53 -8.50
C GLY A 44 -13.09 2.64 -8.58
N GLY A 45 -12.19 2.90 -9.52
CA GLY A 45 -10.89 2.24 -9.62
C GLY A 45 -9.94 2.71 -8.51
N VAL A 46 -8.93 1.89 -8.22
CA VAL A 46 -7.99 2.09 -7.12
C VAL A 46 -6.56 2.19 -7.65
N LEU A 47 -5.76 3.03 -7.01
CA LEU A 47 -4.31 3.12 -7.17
C LEU A 47 -3.64 2.85 -5.83
N VAL A 48 -2.82 1.80 -5.75
CA VAL A 48 -1.93 1.52 -4.62
C VAL A 48 -0.53 1.98 -4.99
N TRP A 49 -0.04 2.98 -4.25
CA TRP A 49 1.25 3.60 -4.48
C TRP A 49 2.20 3.30 -3.32
N ILE A 50 3.18 2.41 -3.54
CA ILE A 50 4.13 1.97 -2.54
C ILE A 50 5.40 2.79 -2.66
N VAL A 51 5.72 3.58 -1.62
CA VAL A 51 6.83 4.53 -1.68
C VAL A 51 7.50 4.74 -0.32
N GLY A 52 8.81 4.90 -0.34
CA GLY A 52 9.61 5.34 0.80
C GLY A 52 10.36 6.63 0.50
N ASP A 53 10.90 7.26 1.54
CA ASP A 53 11.70 8.47 1.43
C ASP A 53 13.20 8.18 1.50
N ALA A 54 13.99 8.89 0.70
CA ALA A 54 15.44 8.93 0.86
C ALA A 54 15.82 9.80 2.07
N THR A 55 16.96 9.48 2.66
CA THR A 55 17.60 10.36 3.65
C THR A 55 18.81 11.05 3.01
N VAL A 56 18.74 12.36 2.87
CA VAL A 56 19.80 13.19 2.30
C VAL A 56 20.31 14.15 3.33
N LYS A 57 21.63 14.11 3.63
CA LYS A 57 22.27 14.96 4.64
C LYS A 57 21.57 14.95 6.00
N GLY A 58 21.07 13.80 6.42
CA GLY A 58 20.40 13.62 7.71
C GLY A 58 18.91 14.00 7.76
N SER A 59 18.33 14.46 6.65
CA SER A 59 16.90 14.77 6.52
C SER A 59 16.22 13.82 5.55
N GLU A 60 15.00 13.40 5.84
CA GLU A 60 14.14 12.75 4.87
C GLU A 60 13.67 13.75 3.81
N THR A 61 13.52 13.27 2.58
CA THR A 61 13.13 14.13 1.44
C THR A 61 11.66 14.56 1.52
N GLY A 62 10.82 13.76 2.18
CA GLY A 62 9.37 13.96 2.25
C GLY A 62 8.69 13.82 0.89
N THR A 63 9.32 13.10 -0.04
CA THR A 63 8.79 12.90 -1.39
C THR A 63 7.51 12.07 -1.36
N SER A 64 7.43 11.08 -0.48
CA SER A 64 6.21 10.28 -0.29
C SER A 64 4.99 11.16 0.00
N PHE A 65 5.12 12.13 0.91
CA PHE A 65 4.05 13.07 1.26
C PHE A 65 3.71 14.01 0.11
N LYS A 66 4.72 14.55 -0.58
CA LYS A 66 4.50 15.42 -1.75
C LYS A 66 3.74 14.68 -2.84
N GLN A 67 4.12 13.43 -3.12
CA GLN A 67 3.45 12.60 -4.10
C GLN A 67 1.99 12.31 -3.69
N ALA A 68 1.75 11.96 -2.42
CA ALA A 68 0.41 11.72 -1.91
C ALA A 68 -0.49 12.95 -2.06
N LEU A 69 -0.01 14.14 -1.67
CA LEU A 69 -0.76 15.37 -1.80
C LEU A 69 -1.02 15.74 -3.27
N TYR A 70 -0.05 15.47 -4.16
CA TYR A 70 -0.22 15.75 -5.57
C TYR A 70 -1.26 14.82 -6.24
N PHE A 71 -1.30 13.54 -5.89
CA PHE A 71 -2.38 12.65 -6.35
C PHE A 71 -3.77 13.17 -5.94
N MET A 72 -3.90 13.71 -4.72
CA MET A 72 -5.14 14.34 -4.29
C MET A 72 -5.48 15.60 -5.12
N GLN A 73 -4.47 16.40 -5.50
CA GLN A 73 -4.66 17.55 -6.40
C GLN A 73 -5.09 17.13 -7.82
N CYS A 74 -4.63 15.96 -8.29
CA CYS A 74 -5.10 15.37 -9.55
C CYS A 74 -6.57 14.92 -9.52
N GLY A 75 -7.17 14.81 -8.32
CA GLY A 75 -8.58 14.46 -8.14
C GLY A 75 -8.81 13.08 -7.48
N PHE A 76 -7.77 12.34 -7.13
CA PHE A 76 -7.91 11.13 -6.32
C PHE A 76 -8.33 11.45 -4.88
N ASN A 77 -9.17 10.59 -4.30
CA ASN A 77 -9.35 10.53 -2.86
C ASN A 77 -8.22 9.70 -2.25
N LEU A 78 -7.57 10.21 -1.21
CA LEU A 78 -6.72 9.37 -0.36
C LEU A 78 -7.66 8.49 0.49
N HIS A 79 -7.84 7.24 0.07
CA HIS A 79 -8.79 6.31 0.68
C HIS A 79 -8.26 5.73 1.98
N ASP A 80 -6.99 5.29 1.98
CA ASP A 80 -6.31 4.80 3.18
C ASP A 80 -4.80 5.11 3.11
N THR A 81 -4.19 5.27 4.29
CA THR A 81 -2.73 5.31 4.45
C THR A 81 -2.30 4.04 5.16
N MET A 82 -1.78 3.08 4.39
CA MET A 82 -1.33 1.81 4.89
C MET A 82 0.19 1.80 5.06
N ILE A 83 0.68 0.89 5.89
CA ILE A 83 2.11 0.71 6.17
C ILE A 83 2.55 -0.69 5.77
N TYR A 84 3.56 -0.77 4.92
CA TYR A 84 4.35 -1.97 4.71
C TYR A 84 5.46 -2.03 5.75
N GLN A 85 5.33 -2.89 6.73
CA GLN A 85 6.35 -3.14 7.75
C GLN A 85 7.30 -4.25 7.27
N LYS A 86 8.59 -3.96 7.28
CA LYS A 86 9.66 -4.91 6.92
C LYS A 86 10.03 -5.76 8.13
N ILE A 87 10.13 -7.08 7.95
CA ILE A 87 10.53 -8.00 9.04
C ILE A 87 12.03 -7.91 9.31
N SER A 88 12.85 -7.76 8.27
CA SER A 88 14.31 -7.71 8.41
C SER A 88 14.88 -6.39 7.91
N TYR A 89 15.93 -5.94 8.58
CA TYR A 89 16.69 -4.73 8.25
C TYR A 89 18.14 -4.87 8.67
N MET A 90 19.01 -4.04 8.10
CA MET A 90 20.41 -3.93 8.51
C MET A 90 20.56 -2.74 9.46
N PRO A 91 20.84 -2.96 10.76
CA PRO A 91 20.98 -1.88 11.73
C PRO A 91 22.14 -0.94 11.37
N ASN A 92 21.88 0.36 11.37
CA ASN A 92 22.91 1.38 11.20
C ASN A 92 23.25 2.07 12.50
N LYS A 93 24.17 1.47 13.28
CA LYS A 93 24.59 2.00 14.60
C LYS A 93 25.25 3.39 14.54
N LYS A 94 25.69 3.87 13.36
CA LYS A 94 26.31 5.19 13.21
C LYS A 94 25.28 6.29 12.94
N ALA A 95 24.08 5.95 12.53
CA ALA A 95 23.01 6.92 12.28
C ALA A 95 22.45 7.45 13.60
N LYS A 96 22.26 8.77 13.68
CA LYS A 96 21.56 9.42 14.80
C LYS A 96 20.05 9.46 14.56
N ARG A 97 19.47 8.31 14.20
CA ARG A 97 18.04 8.09 13.93
C ARG A 97 17.71 6.62 14.10
N TYR A 98 16.42 6.32 14.28
CA TYR A 98 15.95 4.93 14.24
C TYR A 98 16.05 4.35 12.84
N ASP A 99 16.22 3.03 12.76
CA ASP A 99 16.26 2.33 11.47
C ASP A 99 14.87 2.33 10.80
N GLY A 100 14.84 2.57 9.49
CA GLY A 100 13.60 2.63 8.71
C GLY A 100 13.02 1.23 8.46
N LEU A 101 11.96 0.87 9.17
CA LEU A 101 11.32 -0.43 9.11
C LEU A 101 10.06 -0.46 8.25
N PHE A 102 9.68 0.63 7.64
CA PHE A 102 8.44 0.68 6.87
C PHE A 102 8.55 1.47 5.58
N GLU A 103 7.60 1.25 4.72
CA GLU A 103 7.28 2.08 3.56
C GLU A 103 5.79 2.39 3.58
N PHE A 104 5.40 3.51 2.98
CA PHE A 104 4.00 3.86 2.81
C PHE A 104 3.38 3.05 1.68
N MET A 105 2.14 2.60 1.89
CA MET A 105 1.25 2.09 0.85
C MET A 105 0.03 3.01 0.82
N PHE A 106 0.10 4.08 0.03
CA PHE A 106 -1.03 4.98 -0.13
C PHE A 106 -2.06 4.33 -1.06
N VAL A 107 -3.28 4.18 -0.56
CA VAL A 107 -4.41 3.68 -1.34
C VAL A 107 -5.25 4.88 -1.78
N PHE A 108 -5.26 5.14 -3.07
CA PHE A 108 -6.07 6.18 -3.67
C PHE A 108 -7.25 5.57 -4.43
N SER A 109 -8.33 6.33 -4.55
CA SER A 109 -9.48 5.93 -5.35
C SER A 109 -10.00 7.09 -6.20
N LYS A 110 -10.46 6.78 -7.41
CA LYS A 110 -11.23 7.72 -8.21
C LYS A 110 -12.70 7.60 -7.83
N ASN A 111 -13.17 8.50 -6.97
CA ASN A 111 -14.40 8.40 -6.17
C ASN A 111 -14.33 7.27 -5.13
N THR A 112 -15.48 6.70 -4.72
CA THR A 112 -15.53 5.58 -3.79
C THR A 112 -15.08 4.29 -4.49
N PRO A 113 -14.21 3.48 -3.90
CA PRO A 113 -13.83 2.19 -4.47
C PRO A 113 -15.06 1.33 -4.77
N LYS A 114 -15.13 0.76 -5.98
CA LYS A 114 -16.24 -0.15 -6.35
C LYS A 114 -16.05 -1.54 -5.76
N THR A 115 -14.82 -1.93 -5.45
CA THR A 115 -14.44 -3.25 -4.95
C THR A 115 -13.65 -3.11 -3.66
N PHE A 116 -14.04 -3.86 -2.64
CA PHE A 116 -13.26 -4.07 -1.44
C PHE A 116 -13.53 -5.49 -0.90
N ASN A 117 -12.57 -6.37 -1.07
CA ASN A 117 -12.59 -7.72 -0.53
C ASN A 117 -11.70 -7.76 0.70
N GLU A 118 -12.30 -7.78 1.89
CA GLU A 118 -11.54 -7.71 3.14
C GLU A 118 -10.68 -8.96 3.36
N ILE A 119 -9.42 -8.76 3.68
CA ILE A 119 -8.55 -9.82 4.18
C ILE A 119 -8.71 -9.90 5.69
N THR A 120 -8.89 -11.10 6.20
CA THR A 120 -9.07 -11.37 7.63
C THR A 120 -7.88 -12.11 8.22
N GLU A 121 -7.65 -11.91 9.50
CA GLU A 121 -6.65 -12.63 10.29
C GLU A 121 -7.28 -13.28 11.53
N GLU A 122 -6.66 -14.35 12.04
CA GLU A 122 -7.10 -14.99 13.28
C GLU A 122 -6.93 -14.06 14.49
N ARG A 123 -7.89 -14.11 15.41
CA ARG A 123 -7.78 -13.35 16.66
C ARG A 123 -6.83 -14.04 17.62
N THR A 124 -5.88 -13.31 18.16
CA THR A 124 -4.87 -13.82 19.11
C THR A 124 -5.45 -14.27 20.46
N ASN A 125 -6.69 -13.86 20.82
CA ASN A 125 -7.35 -14.19 22.08
C ASN A 125 -8.79 -14.63 21.83
N ILE A 126 -8.97 -15.81 21.24
CA ILE A 126 -10.29 -16.33 20.83
C ILE A 126 -11.24 -16.45 22.02
N GLU A 127 -10.78 -16.98 23.16
CA GLU A 127 -11.58 -17.15 24.39
C GLU A 127 -12.15 -15.83 24.92
N LYS A 128 -11.37 -14.73 24.83
CA LYS A 128 -11.84 -13.38 25.22
C LYS A 128 -12.67 -12.70 24.13
N SER A 129 -12.62 -13.21 22.90
CA SER A 129 -13.31 -12.63 21.74
C SER A 129 -14.75 -13.10 21.61
N ILE A 130 -15.12 -14.24 22.21
CA ILE A 130 -16.46 -14.85 22.16
C ILE A 130 -17.33 -14.40 23.35
N CYS A 131 -16.89 -13.47 24.16
CA CYS A 131 -17.66 -13.03 25.32
C CYS A 131 -18.53 -11.80 25.04
N LYS A 132 -19.74 -11.81 25.57
CA LYS A 132 -20.57 -10.62 25.77
C LYS A 132 -19.88 -9.71 26.79
N LYS A 133 -19.53 -8.51 26.42
CA LYS A 133 -18.91 -7.55 27.35
C LYS A 133 -19.57 -6.20 27.26
N ASP A 134 -20.03 -5.69 28.39
CA ASP A 134 -20.45 -4.31 28.50
C ASP A 134 -19.24 -3.39 28.35
N ILE A 135 -19.32 -2.47 27.42
CA ILE A 135 -18.31 -1.44 27.21
C ILE A 135 -18.92 -0.05 27.34
N MET A 136 -18.15 0.90 27.85
CA MET A 136 -18.52 2.32 27.85
C MET A 136 -17.98 2.98 26.59
N VAL A 137 -18.85 3.45 25.72
CA VAL A 137 -18.46 4.14 24.48
C VAL A 137 -18.62 5.64 24.66
N ARG A 138 -17.53 6.38 24.46
CA ARG A 138 -17.53 7.84 24.49
C ARG A 138 -18.30 8.39 23.30
N GLN A 139 -19.25 9.27 23.57
CA GLN A 139 -20.04 9.96 22.55
C GLN A 139 -19.32 11.21 22.06
N LYS A 140 -19.81 11.80 20.96
CA LYS A 140 -19.24 13.03 20.39
C LYS A 140 -19.32 14.23 21.34
N ASP A 141 -20.33 14.27 22.21
CA ASP A 141 -20.53 15.30 23.23
C ASP A 141 -19.67 15.10 24.50
N GLY A 142 -18.80 14.07 24.50
CA GLY A 142 -17.93 13.73 25.62
C GLY A 142 -18.57 12.82 26.68
N SER A 143 -19.87 12.57 26.63
CA SER A 143 -20.57 11.64 27.52
C SER A 143 -20.21 10.18 27.26
N PHE A 144 -20.53 9.28 28.19
CA PHE A 144 -20.33 7.84 28.02
C PHE A 144 -21.66 7.12 27.97
N LYS A 145 -21.83 6.27 26.95
CA LYS A 145 -23.00 5.41 26.79
C LYS A 145 -22.58 3.94 26.95
N LYS A 146 -23.33 3.21 27.78
CA LYS A 146 -23.17 1.77 27.87
C LYS A 146 -23.57 1.11 26.56
N SER A 147 -22.72 0.25 26.02
CA SER A 147 -22.96 -0.51 24.81
C SER A 147 -22.53 -1.96 25.03
N GLU A 148 -23.23 -2.90 24.39
CA GLU A 148 -22.89 -4.32 24.44
C GLU A 148 -22.01 -4.65 23.24
N ARG A 149 -20.79 -5.14 23.48
CA ARG A 149 -19.93 -5.67 22.44
C ARG A 149 -20.09 -7.17 22.33
N ILE A 150 -20.64 -7.61 21.19
CA ILE A 150 -20.78 -9.04 20.87
C ILE A 150 -19.76 -9.37 19.78
N ASN A 151 -18.71 -10.08 20.12
CA ASN A 151 -17.80 -10.66 19.15
C ASN A 151 -18.21 -12.11 18.89
N LYS A 152 -18.59 -12.44 17.67
CA LYS A 152 -19.10 -13.76 17.28
C LYS A 152 -18.12 -14.58 16.42
N GLY A 153 -16.91 -14.07 16.13
CA GLY A 153 -16.02 -14.71 15.17
C GLY A 153 -14.61 -14.96 15.71
N THR A 154 -13.95 -15.96 15.17
CA THR A 154 -12.54 -16.27 15.42
C THR A 154 -11.61 -15.37 14.63
N THR A 155 -12.09 -14.76 13.55
CA THR A 155 -11.34 -13.86 12.68
C THR A 155 -11.69 -12.38 12.92
N LYS A 156 -10.86 -11.50 12.46
CA LYS A 156 -11.07 -10.05 12.38
C LYS A 156 -10.48 -9.52 11.08
N LYS A 157 -11.02 -8.43 10.57
CA LYS A 157 -10.40 -7.69 9.45
C LYS A 157 -8.98 -7.28 9.83
N MET A 158 -8.02 -7.47 8.91
CA MET A 158 -6.67 -6.96 9.07
C MET A 158 -6.66 -5.44 9.25
N GLY A 159 -5.71 -4.95 10.06
CA GLY A 159 -5.42 -3.52 10.15
C GLY A 159 -4.67 -3.02 8.91
N ASN A 160 -4.38 -1.72 8.88
CA ASN A 160 -3.65 -1.08 7.78
C ASN A 160 -2.10 -1.09 7.95
N VAL A 161 -1.58 -1.90 8.86
CA VAL A 161 -0.15 -2.20 8.97
C VAL A 161 0.08 -3.64 8.61
N TRP A 162 0.69 -3.86 7.43
CA TRP A 162 0.93 -5.19 6.89
C TRP A 162 2.41 -5.52 6.95
N THR A 163 2.73 -6.73 7.41
CA THR A 163 4.11 -7.17 7.65
C THR A 163 4.48 -8.25 6.66
N TYR A 164 5.55 -8.01 5.88
CA TYR A 164 6.03 -8.95 4.87
C TYR A 164 7.52 -9.21 4.98
N LEU A 165 7.93 -10.39 4.50
CA LEU A 165 9.33 -10.69 4.25
C LEU A 165 9.84 -9.78 3.13
N ASN A 166 11.04 -9.27 3.29
CA ASN A 166 11.73 -8.45 2.30
C ASN A 166 13.01 -9.15 1.80
N ASN A 167 13.63 -8.59 0.76
CA ASN A 167 14.85 -9.11 0.13
C ASN A 167 14.68 -10.50 -0.52
N SER A 168 15.70 -11.35 -0.45
CA SER A 168 15.74 -12.68 -1.07
C SER A 168 14.67 -13.67 -0.58
N ASN A 169 13.99 -13.35 0.51
CA ASN A 169 12.93 -14.19 1.05
C ASN A 169 11.52 -13.76 0.57
N SER A 170 11.42 -12.69 -0.21
CA SER A 170 10.13 -12.14 -0.70
C SER A 170 9.64 -12.79 -1.99
N THR A 171 10.50 -13.52 -2.69
CA THR A 171 10.18 -14.25 -3.93
C THR A 171 11.08 -15.48 -4.07
N LYS A 172 10.61 -16.49 -4.80
CA LYS A 172 11.42 -17.66 -5.23
C LYS A 172 11.91 -17.53 -6.67
N ASP A 173 11.56 -16.44 -7.33
CA ASP A 173 11.85 -16.23 -8.74
C ASP A 173 13.26 -15.66 -8.94
N LYS A 174 14.10 -16.39 -9.64
CA LYS A 174 15.50 -16.00 -9.90
C LYS A 174 15.62 -14.72 -10.72
N ILE A 175 14.69 -14.49 -11.67
CA ILE A 175 14.67 -13.29 -12.51
C ILE A 175 14.46 -12.03 -11.67
N ALA A 176 13.70 -12.13 -10.58
CA ALA A 176 13.46 -11.01 -9.68
C ALA A 176 14.77 -10.48 -9.06
N PHE A 177 15.77 -11.35 -8.83
CA PHE A 177 17.06 -10.94 -8.23
C PHE A 177 17.96 -10.14 -9.18
N GLU A 178 17.67 -10.12 -10.47
CA GLU A 178 18.37 -9.29 -11.45
C GLU A 178 17.87 -7.83 -11.39
N HIS A 179 16.72 -7.59 -10.76
CA HIS A 179 16.15 -6.26 -10.61
C HIS A 179 16.63 -5.59 -9.30
N PRO A 180 17.08 -4.33 -9.34
CA PRO A 180 17.63 -3.64 -8.17
C PRO A 180 16.62 -3.36 -7.06
N ALA A 181 15.32 -3.41 -7.36
CA ALA A 181 14.24 -3.11 -6.41
C ALA A 181 13.09 -4.10 -6.61
N ILE A 182 12.95 -5.02 -5.67
CA ILE A 182 11.87 -6.01 -5.66
C ILE A 182 10.96 -5.68 -4.49
N PHE A 183 9.65 -5.64 -4.69
CA PHE A 183 8.71 -5.65 -3.57
C PHE A 183 8.07 -7.03 -3.40
N PRO A 184 7.58 -7.38 -2.19
CA PRO A 184 7.13 -8.74 -1.91
C PRO A 184 5.95 -9.17 -2.79
N GLU A 185 6.00 -10.42 -3.30
CA GLU A 185 4.89 -11.01 -4.08
C GLU A 185 3.59 -11.00 -3.28
N GLN A 186 3.66 -11.35 -1.99
CA GLN A 186 2.48 -11.37 -1.12
C GLN A 186 1.86 -9.98 -0.96
N LEU A 187 2.67 -8.91 -0.93
CA LEU A 187 2.16 -7.54 -0.87
C LEU A 187 1.35 -7.19 -2.12
N ALA A 188 1.86 -7.53 -3.30
CA ALA A 188 1.13 -7.33 -4.55
C ALA A 188 -0.16 -8.13 -4.58
N ASN A 189 -0.08 -9.43 -4.25
CA ASN A 189 -1.22 -10.34 -4.20
C ASN A 189 -2.35 -9.83 -3.27
N ASP A 190 -2.00 -9.41 -2.07
CA ASP A 190 -2.99 -8.97 -1.07
C ASP A 190 -3.70 -7.68 -1.50
N HIS A 191 -2.99 -6.75 -2.15
CA HIS A 191 -3.64 -5.57 -2.75
C HIS A 191 -4.52 -5.93 -3.95
N ILE A 192 -4.09 -6.87 -4.80
CA ILE A 192 -4.89 -7.34 -5.94
C ILE A 192 -6.18 -7.99 -5.44
N ILE A 193 -6.09 -8.92 -4.49
CA ILE A 193 -7.28 -9.56 -3.87
C ILE A 193 -8.20 -8.50 -3.25
N SER A 194 -7.64 -7.53 -2.51
CA SER A 194 -8.46 -6.55 -1.78
C SER A 194 -9.22 -5.59 -2.70
N TRP A 195 -8.63 -5.18 -3.84
CA TRP A 195 -9.13 -4.06 -4.61
C TRP A 195 -9.59 -4.40 -6.02
N SER A 196 -9.58 -5.69 -6.39
CA SER A 196 -10.08 -6.16 -7.69
C SER A 196 -10.90 -7.43 -7.58
N ASN A 197 -11.63 -7.73 -8.66
CA ASN A 197 -12.33 -8.97 -8.87
C ASN A 197 -11.75 -9.70 -10.09
N GLU A 198 -12.17 -10.94 -10.30
CA GLU A 198 -11.83 -11.69 -11.50
C GLU A 198 -12.22 -10.91 -12.76
N ASN A 199 -11.33 -10.89 -13.76
CA ASN A 199 -11.40 -10.13 -15.01
C ASN A 199 -11.26 -8.60 -14.88
N ASP A 200 -10.98 -8.03 -13.71
CA ASP A 200 -10.59 -6.63 -13.59
C ASP A 200 -9.17 -6.43 -14.16
N LEU A 201 -8.92 -5.28 -14.77
CA LEU A 201 -7.65 -4.97 -15.42
C LEU A 201 -6.67 -4.37 -14.40
N ILE A 202 -5.57 -5.09 -14.16
CA ILE A 202 -4.49 -4.70 -13.27
C ILE A 202 -3.36 -4.05 -14.06
N TYR A 203 -2.81 -2.96 -13.55
CA TYR A 203 -1.74 -2.20 -14.20
C TYR A 203 -0.59 -1.90 -13.26
N ASP A 204 0.62 -2.00 -13.79
CA ASP A 204 1.85 -1.55 -13.12
C ASP A 204 2.73 -0.79 -14.12
N PRO A 205 2.82 0.55 -14.03
CA PRO A 205 3.66 1.36 -14.92
C PRO A 205 5.17 1.19 -14.66
N PHE A 206 5.55 0.61 -13.52
CA PHE A 206 6.94 0.38 -13.12
C PHE A 206 7.20 -1.09 -12.85
N MET A 207 6.77 -1.95 -13.74
CA MET A 207 6.65 -3.39 -13.58
C MET A 207 7.95 -4.09 -13.09
N GLY A 208 9.13 -3.53 -13.38
CA GLY A 208 10.42 -4.09 -12.95
C GLY A 208 10.57 -5.56 -13.33
N SER A 209 10.68 -6.44 -12.33
CA SER A 209 10.74 -7.89 -12.52
C SER A 209 9.39 -8.56 -12.84
N GLY A 210 8.31 -7.81 -12.92
CA GLY A 210 6.98 -8.33 -13.23
C GLY A 210 6.19 -8.87 -12.04
N THR A 211 6.52 -8.50 -10.81
CA THR A 211 5.87 -9.02 -9.60
C THR A 211 4.35 -8.82 -9.63
N THR A 212 3.88 -7.62 -9.95
CA THR A 212 2.43 -7.33 -10.05
C THR A 212 1.76 -8.19 -11.13
N ALA A 213 2.37 -8.29 -12.31
CA ALA A 213 1.82 -9.09 -13.41
C ALA A 213 1.82 -10.60 -13.11
N LYS A 214 2.76 -11.09 -12.30
CA LYS A 214 2.81 -12.49 -11.86
C LYS A 214 1.68 -12.81 -10.88
N MET A 215 1.28 -11.84 -10.04
CA MET A 215 0.27 -12.04 -9.01
C MET A 215 -1.16 -11.77 -9.51
N ALA A 216 -1.31 -11.05 -10.62
CA ALA A 216 -2.58 -10.82 -11.30
C ALA A 216 -3.00 -12.01 -12.16
#